data_ef4ece2544524df9d804c4419fa0e715
#
_entry.id   ef4ece2544524df9d804c4419fa0e715
#
_cell.length_a   1.000
_cell.length_b   1.000
_cell.length_c   1.000
_cell.angle_alpha   90.00
_cell.angle_beta   90.00
_cell.angle_gamma   90.00
#
_symmetry.space_group_name_H-M   'P 1'
#
loop_
_entity.id
_entity.type
_entity.pdbx_description
1 polymer ?
#
loop_
_entity_poly.entity_id
_entity_poly.type
_entity_poly.pdbx_seq_one_letter_code
_entity_poly.pdbx_strand_id
1 'polypeptide(L)'
;MSRRRDQPAADDIRIPTFWDTALRRELVELYFDGMDIEMLGWHFDMKAFEIYRELIALLLGVKELDEDPSVPRFRKRWEYLEDSELIRLYRRSVPVEQIAKQLGRDVPGVAMRLINSWWVTCPPKVAKTLGLNEDDVEITTEHGEETS
;
A
#
# COMPACT_ATOMS: atom_id res chain seq x y z
N MET A 1 4.22 -12.35 21.98
CA MET A 1 3.85 -12.72 21.54
C MET A 1 3.99 -13.02 20.76
N SER A 2 3.91 -13.27 20.33
CA SER A 2 3.93 -13.60 19.43
C SER A 2 3.25 -14.67 19.22
N ARG A 3 2.10 -14.69 19.22
CA ARG A 3 1.29 -15.67 19.11
C ARG A 3 1.48 -16.52 17.98
N ARG A 4 1.46 -15.99 16.85
CA ARG A 4 1.51 -16.75 15.70
C ARG A 4 2.73 -17.53 15.58
N ARG A 5 3.78 -17.09 16.09
CA ARG A 5 4.96 -17.80 15.96
C ARG A 5 5.05 -18.98 16.78
N ASP A 6 4.20 -19.11 17.67
CA ASP A 6 4.19 -20.29 18.42
C ASP A 6 3.69 -21.44 17.76
N GLN A 7 3.14 -21.33 16.65
CA GLN A 7 2.59 -22.40 16.03
C GLN A 7 3.49 -23.14 15.43
N PRO A 8 3.61 -24.13 15.36
CA PRO A 8 4.54 -24.89 14.90
C PRO A 8 4.75 -24.84 13.73
N ALA A 9 5.15 -24.92 13.63
CA ALA A 9 5.48 -24.84 12.62
C ALA A 9 5.05 -25.52 11.70
N ALA A 10 4.79 -26.28 11.99
CA ALA A 10 4.41 -26.93 11.08
C ALA A 10 3.60 -26.41 10.33
N ASP A 11 3.15 -26.21 10.68
CA ASP A 11 2.43 -25.84 9.97
C ASP A 11 2.65 -24.96 9.29
N ASP A 12 3.08 -24.82 9.51
CA ASP A 12 3.29 -24.00 8.90
C ASP A 12 3.34 -23.92 7.78
N ILE A 13 3.04 -24.52 7.61
CA ILE A 13 3.17 -24.61 6.61
C ILE A 13 2.45 -23.96 5.78
N ARG A 14 1.77 -23.72 5.61
CA ARG A 14 1.16 -23.13 4.85
C ARG A 14 0.87 -22.05 5.04
N ILE A 15 0.82 -21.66 4.96
CA ILE A 15 0.52 -20.76 5.08
C ILE A 15 -0.18 -20.04 5.01
N PRO A 16 -0.50 -20.12 5.35
CA PRO A 16 -1.37 -19.48 5.24
C PRO A 16 -1.26 -18.37 5.38
N THR A 17 -2.03 -17.87 5.14
CA THR A 17 -1.81 -16.64 5.17
C THR A 17 -2.08 -16.08 6.48
N PHE A 18 -1.28 -15.16 6.93
CA PHE A 18 -1.54 -14.45 8.14
C PHE A 18 -2.70 -13.52 7.94
N TRP A 19 -2.84 -12.94 6.76
CA TRP A 19 -3.83 -11.91 6.55
C TRP A 19 -5.21 -12.48 6.29
N ASP A 20 -6.17 -12.14 7.13
CA ASP A 20 -7.57 -12.44 6.90
C ASP A 20 -8.31 -11.11 6.85
N THR A 21 -9.62 -11.16 6.68
CA THR A 21 -10.40 -9.93 6.53
C THR A 21 -10.28 -9.02 7.75
N ALA A 22 -10.34 -9.59 8.93
CA ALA A 22 -10.27 -8.78 10.14
C ALA A 22 -8.92 -8.12 10.30
N LEU A 23 -7.85 -8.85 10.01
CA LEU A 23 -6.51 -8.27 10.13
C LEU A 23 -6.25 -7.26 9.03
N ARG A 24 -6.77 -7.48 7.84
CA ARG A 24 -6.62 -6.51 6.77
C ARG A 24 -7.36 -5.21 7.11
N ARG A 25 -8.54 -5.33 7.72
CA ARG A 25 -9.26 -4.16 8.12
C ARG A 25 -8.47 -3.39 9.17
N GLU A 26 -7.92 -4.10 10.13
CA GLU A 26 -7.13 -3.46 11.16
C GLU A 26 -5.91 -2.76 10.55
N LEU A 27 -5.25 -3.41 9.61
CA LEU A 27 -4.10 -2.81 8.95
C LEU A 27 -4.46 -1.50 8.27
N VAL A 28 -5.55 -1.49 7.51
CA VAL A 28 -5.96 -0.30 6.78
C VAL A 28 -6.38 0.81 7.74
N GLU A 29 -7.12 0.44 8.79
CA GLU A 29 -7.54 1.44 9.76
C GLU A 29 -6.35 2.09 10.45
N LEU A 30 -5.38 1.30 10.87
CA LEU A 30 -4.22 1.86 11.55
C LEU A 30 -3.36 2.68 10.60
N TYR A 31 -3.26 2.27 9.36
CA TYR A 31 -2.50 3.02 8.38
C TYR A 31 -3.13 4.41 8.20
N PHE A 32 -4.45 4.49 8.01
CA PHE A 32 -5.10 5.78 7.82
C PHE A 32 -5.20 6.60 9.11
N ASP A 33 -4.94 5.96 10.25
CA ASP A 33 -4.83 6.68 11.49
C ASP A 33 -3.44 7.32 11.65
N GLY A 34 -2.53 7.06 10.73
CA GLY A 34 -1.22 7.68 10.78
C GLY A 34 -0.08 6.79 11.22
N MET A 35 -0.32 5.50 11.35
CA MET A 35 0.73 4.61 11.79
C MET A 35 1.65 4.31 10.61
N ASP A 36 2.95 4.56 10.76
CA ASP A 36 3.86 4.36 9.64
C ASP A 36 4.25 2.88 9.52
N ILE A 37 5.01 2.58 8.50
CA ILE A 37 5.34 1.20 8.18
C ILE A 37 6.09 0.50 9.32
N GLU A 38 7.00 1.20 9.94
CA GLU A 38 7.77 0.59 11.02
C GLU A 38 6.86 0.27 12.19
N MET A 39 5.99 1.17 12.56
CA MET A 39 5.05 0.95 13.64
C MET A 39 4.09 -0.17 13.32
N LEU A 40 3.63 -0.23 12.07
CA LEU A 40 2.75 -1.31 11.66
C LEU A 40 3.48 -2.65 11.72
N GLY A 41 4.77 -2.66 11.35
CA GLY A 41 5.56 -3.87 11.45
C GLY A 41 5.63 -4.40 12.87
N TRP A 42 5.80 -3.49 13.81
CA TRP A 42 5.86 -3.89 15.21
C TRP A 42 4.47 -4.38 15.67
N HIS A 43 3.42 -3.66 15.27
CA HIS A 43 2.07 -4.02 15.71
C HIS A 43 1.67 -5.42 15.24
N PHE A 44 2.01 -5.76 14.00
CA PHE A 44 1.63 -7.05 13.44
C PHE A 44 2.75 -8.09 13.53
N ASP A 45 3.91 -7.69 14.08
CA ASP A 45 5.05 -8.60 14.19
C ASP A 45 5.47 -9.10 12.81
N MET A 46 5.65 -8.16 11.91
CA MET A 46 6.00 -8.45 10.53
C MET A 46 7.09 -7.54 10.03
N LYS A 47 7.79 -7.97 8.99
CA LYS A 47 8.81 -7.15 8.40
C LYS A 47 8.18 -6.07 7.53
N ALA A 48 8.90 -4.97 7.37
CA ALA A 48 8.39 -3.84 6.61
C ALA A 48 7.94 -4.26 5.22
N PHE A 49 8.70 -5.11 4.55
CA PHE A 49 8.33 -5.52 3.22
C PHE A 49 6.97 -6.20 3.17
N GLU A 50 6.64 -6.98 4.18
CA GLU A 50 5.38 -7.67 4.22
C GLU A 50 4.22 -6.70 4.43
N ILE A 51 4.45 -5.66 5.23
CA ILE A 51 3.43 -4.63 5.44
C ILE A 51 3.21 -3.86 4.14
N TYR A 52 4.30 -3.47 3.47
CA TYR A 52 4.19 -2.78 2.20
C TYR A 52 3.40 -3.64 1.21
N ARG A 53 3.77 -4.90 1.11
CA ARG A 53 3.14 -5.75 0.12
C ARG A 53 1.63 -5.80 0.31
N GLU A 54 1.19 -5.94 1.56
CA GLU A 54 -0.23 -6.04 1.80
C GLU A 54 -0.95 -4.71 1.56
N LEU A 55 -0.38 -3.60 2.02
CA LEU A 55 -0.99 -2.30 1.80
C LEU A 55 -1.04 -1.95 0.32
N ILE A 56 0.03 -2.23 -0.40
CA ILE A 56 0.08 -1.92 -1.82
C ILE A 56 -0.95 -2.76 -2.58
N ALA A 57 -1.08 -4.03 -2.22
CA ALA A 57 -2.07 -4.87 -2.88
C ALA A 57 -3.49 -4.36 -2.61
N LEU A 58 -3.76 -3.98 -1.37
CA LEU A 58 -5.09 -3.52 -1.00
C LEU A 58 -5.42 -2.14 -1.55
N LEU A 59 -4.51 -1.22 -1.45
CA LEU A 59 -4.82 0.17 -1.78
C LEU A 59 -4.48 0.55 -3.22
N LEU A 60 -3.53 -0.13 -3.82
CA LEU A 60 -3.12 0.21 -5.18
C LEU A 60 -3.39 -0.91 -6.18
N GLY A 61 -3.77 -2.08 -5.70
CA GLY A 61 -4.07 -3.19 -6.59
C GLY A 61 -2.87 -3.79 -7.29
N VAL A 62 -1.67 -3.56 -6.75
CA VAL A 62 -0.45 -4.06 -7.35
C VAL A 62 0.04 -5.25 -6.55
N LYS A 63 0.24 -6.38 -7.19
CA LYS A 63 0.65 -7.57 -6.48
C LYS A 63 2.06 -8.00 -6.75
N GLU A 64 2.65 -7.55 -7.85
CA GLU A 64 4.02 -7.91 -8.14
C GLU A 64 4.92 -6.73 -7.96
N LEU A 65 5.87 -6.86 -7.06
CA LEU A 65 6.74 -5.75 -6.69
C LEU A 65 8.19 -6.06 -7.03
N ASP A 66 8.44 -6.44 -8.28
CA ASP A 66 9.79 -6.75 -8.69
C ASP A 66 10.57 -5.48 -9.01
N GLU A 67 11.75 -5.37 -8.45
CA GLU A 67 12.59 -4.21 -8.71
C GLU A 67 13.15 -4.28 -10.12
N ASP A 68 13.39 -3.13 -10.71
CA ASP A 68 13.97 -3.06 -12.04
C ASP A 68 15.14 -2.08 -12.00
N PRO A 69 16.34 -2.58 -11.75
CA PRO A 69 17.51 -1.69 -11.64
C PRO A 69 17.85 -0.95 -12.92
N SER A 70 17.27 -1.35 -14.04
CA SER A 70 17.59 -0.72 -15.31
C SER A 70 16.92 0.62 -15.54
N VAL A 71 15.93 0.98 -14.72
CA VAL A 71 15.24 2.25 -14.96
C VAL A 71 16.12 3.41 -14.56
N PRO A 72 15.97 4.55 -15.23
CA PRO A 72 16.88 5.68 -14.99
C PRO A 72 16.92 6.19 -13.57
N ARG A 73 15.81 6.17 -12.88
CA ARG A 73 15.79 6.75 -11.54
C ARG A 73 15.68 5.70 -10.44
N PHE A 74 16.22 4.53 -10.69
CA PHE A 74 16.17 3.44 -9.73
C PHE A 74 16.80 3.86 -8.40
N ARG A 75 16.01 3.83 -7.35
CA ARG A 75 16.42 4.16 -5.98
C ARG A 75 16.99 5.56 -5.82
N LYS A 76 16.71 6.47 -6.78
CA LYS A 76 17.16 7.83 -6.61
C LYS A 76 16.18 8.58 -5.75
N ARG A 77 16.69 9.64 -5.11
CA ARG A 77 15.86 10.43 -4.25
C ARG A 77 14.73 11.07 -5.05
N TRP A 78 13.55 11.12 -4.47
CA TRP A 78 12.40 11.76 -5.11
C TRP A 78 12.54 13.28 -4.99
N GLU A 79 12.21 13.96 -6.08
CA GLU A 79 12.32 15.41 -6.11
C GLU A 79 10.93 16.02 -6.15
N TYR A 80 10.86 17.28 -5.76
CA TYR A 80 9.57 17.95 -5.62
C TYR A 80 8.74 17.90 -6.88
N LEU A 81 9.31 18.19 -8.03
CA LEU A 81 8.53 18.17 -9.25
C LEU A 81 8.11 16.77 -9.63
N GLU A 82 8.92 15.80 -9.29
CA GLU A 82 8.58 14.41 -9.54
C GLU A 82 7.41 14.00 -8.67
N ASP A 83 7.41 14.42 -7.41
CA ASP A 83 6.29 14.12 -6.52
C ASP A 83 5.01 14.77 -7.03
N SER A 84 5.09 15.99 -7.54
CA SER A 84 3.92 16.66 -8.07
C SER A 84 3.34 15.90 -9.24
N GLU A 85 4.21 15.39 -10.09
CA GLU A 85 3.74 14.63 -11.23
C GLU A 85 3.15 13.30 -10.79
N LEU A 86 3.75 12.67 -9.80
CA LEU A 86 3.23 11.42 -9.26
C LEU A 86 1.81 11.61 -8.75
N ILE A 87 1.59 12.64 -7.95
CA ILE A 87 0.27 12.89 -7.39
C ILE A 87 -0.73 13.18 -8.49
N ARG A 88 -0.32 13.96 -9.49
CA ARG A 88 -1.20 14.30 -10.59
C ARG A 88 -1.65 13.04 -11.34
N LEU A 89 -0.70 12.16 -11.63
CA LEU A 89 -1.01 10.95 -12.37
C LEU A 89 -1.88 10.00 -11.55
N TYR A 90 -1.55 9.87 -10.27
CA TYR A 90 -2.32 9.00 -9.40
C TYR A 90 -3.77 9.49 -9.32
N ARG A 91 -3.97 10.80 -9.18
CA ARG A 91 -5.33 11.34 -9.07
C ARG A 91 -6.12 11.21 -10.36
N ARG A 92 -5.45 11.01 -11.47
CA ARG A 92 -6.12 10.76 -12.72
C ARG A 92 -6.33 9.29 -12.98
N SER A 93 -6.08 8.47 -11.98
CA SER A 93 -6.27 7.03 -12.04
C SER A 93 -5.38 6.35 -13.06
N VAL A 94 -4.20 6.90 -13.29
CA VAL A 94 -3.24 6.24 -14.15
C VAL A 94 -2.68 5.05 -13.38
N PRO A 95 -2.61 3.87 -13.97
CA PRO A 95 -2.10 2.69 -13.25
C PRO A 95 -0.66 2.87 -12.81
N VAL A 96 -0.31 2.29 -11.69
CA VAL A 96 1.03 2.43 -11.12
C VAL A 96 2.11 2.03 -12.11
N GLU A 97 1.88 0.98 -12.89
CA GLU A 97 2.86 0.54 -13.86
C GLU A 97 3.13 1.60 -14.92
N GLN A 98 2.11 2.32 -15.32
CA GLN A 98 2.25 3.36 -16.29
C GLN A 98 2.92 4.57 -15.68
N ILE A 99 2.58 4.89 -14.44
CA ILE A 99 3.23 5.99 -13.74
C ILE A 99 4.72 5.71 -13.65
N ALA A 100 5.07 4.49 -13.29
CA ALA A 100 6.47 4.12 -13.16
C ALA A 100 7.20 4.35 -14.48
N LYS A 101 6.61 3.95 -15.58
CA LYS A 101 7.23 4.15 -16.87
C LYS A 101 7.43 5.63 -17.17
N GLN A 102 6.42 6.43 -16.91
CA GLN A 102 6.53 7.84 -17.21
C GLN A 102 7.55 8.56 -16.36
N LEU A 103 7.73 8.12 -15.13
CA LEU A 103 8.67 8.78 -14.25
C LEU A 103 10.06 8.16 -14.28
N GLY A 104 10.25 7.09 -15.04
CA GLY A 104 11.56 6.44 -15.11
C GLY A 104 11.90 5.71 -13.83
N ARG A 105 10.88 5.20 -13.15
CA ARG A 105 11.05 4.49 -11.89
C ARG A 105 10.50 3.08 -12.02
N ASP A 106 10.82 2.21 -11.07
CA ASP A 106 10.23 0.89 -11.09
C ASP A 106 8.92 0.90 -10.28
N VAL A 107 8.16 -0.16 -10.39
CA VAL A 107 6.85 -0.23 -9.73
C VAL A 107 6.96 -0.15 -8.22
N PRO A 108 7.86 -0.92 -7.57
CA PRO A 108 7.96 -0.81 -6.12
C PRO A 108 8.33 0.62 -5.67
N GLY A 109 9.18 1.30 -6.43
CA GLY A 109 9.57 2.66 -6.07
C GLY A 109 8.38 3.59 -6.04
N VAL A 110 7.52 3.52 -7.05
CA VAL A 110 6.34 4.37 -7.11
C VAL A 110 5.35 3.97 -6.03
N ALA A 111 5.09 2.67 -5.89
CA ALA A 111 4.11 2.20 -4.92
C ALA A 111 4.50 2.57 -3.50
N MET A 112 5.76 2.37 -3.14
CA MET A 112 6.21 2.69 -1.80
C MET A 112 6.18 4.19 -1.54
N ARG A 113 6.48 4.99 -2.56
CA ARG A 113 6.43 6.44 -2.40
C ARG A 113 5.00 6.88 -2.09
N LEU A 114 4.03 6.31 -2.78
CA LEU A 114 2.63 6.66 -2.53
C LEU A 114 2.22 6.25 -1.11
N ILE A 115 2.59 5.06 -0.70
CA ILE A 115 2.22 4.57 0.64
C ILE A 115 2.88 5.38 1.74
N ASN A 116 4.18 5.64 1.59
CA ASN A 116 4.90 6.36 2.65
C ASN A 116 4.46 7.81 2.79
N SER A 117 3.86 8.35 1.76
CA SER A 117 3.44 9.75 1.79
C SER A 117 1.96 9.90 2.11
N TRP A 118 1.26 8.84 2.33
CA TRP A 118 -0.19 8.84 2.61
C TRP A 118 -0.96 9.57 1.51
N TRP A 119 -0.50 9.45 0.25
CA TRP A 119 -1.19 10.08 -0.86
C TRP A 119 -2.24 9.18 -1.48
N VAL A 120 -2.45 8.02 -0.90
CA VAL A 120 -3.41 7.06 -1.44
C VAL A 120 -4.74 7.15 -0.73
N THR A 121 -5.77 6.68 -1.41
CA THR A 121 -7.08 6.58 -0.78
C THR A 121 -7.50 5.12 -0.84
N CYS A 122 -8.49 4.76 -0.07
CA CYS A 122 -8.95 3.38 -0.04
C CYS A 122 -9.98 3.18 -1.14
N PRO A 123 -9.77 2.21 -2.04
CA PRO A 123 -10.76 1.98 -3.09
C PRO A 123 -12.10 1.56 -2.48
N PRO A 124 -13.22 2.01 -3.04
CA PRO A 124 -14.52 1.69 -2.46
C PRO A 124 -14.78 0.20 -2.36
N LYS A 125 -14.31 -0.57 -3.33
CA LYS A 125 -14.54 -1.99 -3.30
C LYS A 125 -13.80 -2.64 -2.13
N VAL A 126 -12.60 -2.17 -1.85
CA VAL A 126 -11.81 -2.68 -0.73
C VAL A 126 -12.47 -2.28 0.57
N ALA A 127 -12.90 -1.02 0.68
CA ALA A 127 -13.55 -0.55 1.89
C ALA A 127 -14.78 -1.38 2.18
N LYS A 128 -15.56 -1.67 1.15
CA LYS A 128 -16.77 -2.45 1.34
C LYS A 128 -16.44 -3.87 1.78
N THR A 129 -15.47 -4.49 1.14
CA THR A 129 -15.08 -5.86 1.48
C THR A 129 -14.60 -5.95 2.93
N LEU A 130 -13.89 -4.94 3.39
CA LEU A 130 -13.33 -4.97 4.73
C LEU A 130 -14.27 -4.39 5.80
N GLY A 131 -15.40 -3.83 5.38
CA GLY A 131 -16.35 -3.26 6.34
C GLY A 131 -15.88 -1.94 6.93
N LEU A 132 -15.17 -1.13 6.13
CA LEU A 132 -14.66 0.14 6.61
C LEU A 132 -15.67 1.24 6.39
N ASN A 133 -15.67 2.23 7.30
CA ASN A 133 -16.54 3.38 7.18
C ASN A 133 -15.77 4.52 6.56
N GLU A 134 -16.48 5.42 5.89
CA GLU A 134 -15.82 6.56 5.30
C GLU A 134 -15.16 7.43 6.35
N ASP A 135 -15.68 7.41 7.56
CA ASP A 135 -15.09 8.21 8.61
C ASP A 135 -13.76 7.67 9.09
N ASP A 136 -13.49 6.39 8.85
CA ASP A 136 -12.29 5.76 9.35
C ASP A 136 -11.14 5.82 8.36
N VAL A 137 -11.42 5.97 7.09
CA VAL A 137 -10.37 5.97 6.08
C VAL A 137 -10.74 6.94 4.97
N GLU A 138 -9.77 7.32 4.17
CA GLU A 138 -10.06 8.18 3.05
C GLU A 138 -10.47 7.31 1.88
N ILE A 139 -11.72 7.33 1.50
CA ILE A 139 -12.24 6.47 0.46
C ILE A 139 -12.43 7.21 -0.82
N THR A 140 -11.93 6.65 -1.92
CA THR A 140 -12.09 7.25 -3.23
C THR A 140 -13.51 7.13 -3.67
N THR A 141 -14.14 8.26 -4.08
CA THR A 141 -15.48 8.22 -4.61
C THR A 141 -15.47 8.94 -5.92
N GLU A 142 -16.40 8.64 -6.75
CA GLU A 142 -16.49 9.28 -8.00
C GLU A 142 -16.83 10.69 -7.85
N HIS A 143 -17.69 10.98 -6.93
CA HIS A 143 -18.04 12.29 -6.70
C HIS A 143 -16.93 13.11 -6.26
N GLY A 144 -16.13 12.67 -5.34
CA GLY A 144 -15.06 13.38 -4.79
C GLY A 144 -14.13 13.86 -5.77
N GLU A 145 -13.96 13.11 -6.77
CA GLU A 145 -13.08 13.47 -7.72
C GLU A 145 -13.55 14.54 -8.50
N GLU A 146 -14.77 14.57 -8.79
CA GLU A 146 -15.28 15.54 -9.61
C GLU A 146 -15.24 16.86 -9.02
N THR A 147 -15.40 16.95 -7.78
CA THR A 147 -15.50 18.23 -7.20
C THR A 147 -14.18 18.85 -7.01
N SER A 148 -13.16 18.17 -7.23
CA SER A 148 -11.90 18.78 -7.04
C SER A 148 -11.35 19.35 -8.26
#